data_154ec855208209d7ec5c6184ce37e49d
#
_entry.id   154ec855208209d7ec5c6184ce37e49d
#
_cell.length_a   1.000
_cell.length_b   1.000
_cell.length_c   1.000
_cell.angle_alpha   90.00
_cell.angle_beta   90.00
_cell.angle_gamma   90.00
#
_symmetry.space_group_name_H-M   'P 1'
#
loop_
_entity.id
_entity.type
_entity.pdbx_description
1 polymer ?
#
loop_
_entity_poly.entity_id
_entity_poly.type
_entity_poly.pdbx_seq_one_letter_code
_entity_poly.pdbx_strand_id
1 'polypeptide(L)'
;MNVKRAYASDQLPADKSRKTVKGIENISENMGSTVLPSQPVTPSATAVAQTATPPAVESPSPAPSQTAVTSEPQPTEVVDLRPEAVKNLYFCGRGRHKVMLSWETSGKASYYLVYRRTAGTGKYTQRARVQTIKYLDHSLKYGKKYQYKVIAVNDVDGIRKSQAVTGVYSNQTIVSTGHQKYSYKEMKGDIRSLRKKYHGIVKADIIGKSEDGRNIYDVVIGNEKASKTLLVVANLHAREYMTSQLCMDQIEYYLENYYKNRDGGAWKKIFDRIAVHYIPMANPDGTTISQYGIKSIRSASLRKKLYKMNRGANTKIWKSNARGVDLNRNYPVRFRHQGKRGNMGYSGPKACSESETRAIKGLTDRLKSRHNLQGVVSYHAMGSIIFGGSGLGGKLQKNTDRLYYQTRRLTGYASAVSYHSSSGGDGNYLTYIQNIKRVPGITLEIGRITCPGPAWEYPSIWKRNKLVVINAAKLFK
;
A
#
# COMPACT_ATOMS: atom_id res chain seq x y z
N MET A 1 24.35 -33.59 40.53
CA MET A 1 25.20 -33.26 39.38
C MET A 1 24.48 -32.13 38.60
N ASN A 2 25.03 -30.91 38.76
CA ASN A 2 24.51 -29.70 38.16
C ASN A 2 25.09 -29.54 36.75
N VAL A 3 24.26 -29.40 35.72
CA VAL A 3 24.70 -28.96 34.41
C VAL A 3 24.04 -27.60 34.15
N LYS A 4 24.83 -26.54 34.37
CA LYS A 4 24.54 -25.18 33.89
C LYS A 4 24.78 -25.14 32.36
N ARG A 5 23.75 -24.85 31.57
CA ARG A 5 23.90 -24.46 30.18
C ARG A 5 24.03 -22.95 30.10
N ALA A 6 25.21 -22.51 29.70
CA ALA A 6 25.50 -21.12 29.35
C ALA A 6 24.81 -20.75 28.04
N TYR A 7 24.10 -19.62 28.02
CA TYR A 7 23.65 -18.98 26.78
C TYR A 7 24.77 -18.11 26.24
N ALA A 8 25.35 -18.53 25.13
CA ALA A 8 26.25 -17.71 24.37
C ALA A 8 25.47 -16.52 23.73
N SER A 9 25.97 -15.32 23.97
CA SER A 9 25.49 -14.09 23.35
C SER A 9 26.08 -14.00 21.93
N ASP A 10 25.34 -14.38 20.91
CA ASP A 10 25.71 -14.07 19.52
C ASP A 10 25.57 -12.55 19.29
N GLN A 11 26.70 -11.88 19.36
CA GLN A 11 26.84 -10.52 18.85
C GLN A 11 26.87 -10.59 17.32
N LEU A 12 25.84 -10.09 16.67
CA LEU A 12 25.83 -9.84 15.23
C LEU A 12 26.79 -8.70 14.88
N PRO A 13 27.52 -8.78 13.76
CA PRO A 13 28.48 -7.77 13.36
C PRO A 13 27.79 -6.41 13.13
N ALA A 14 28.43 -5.35 13.56
CA ALA A 14 27.96 -3.97 13.41
C ALA A 14 27.86 -3.62 11.91
N ASP A 15 26.64 -3.36 11.45
CA ASP A 15 26.36 -2.79 10.14
C ASP A 15 26.88 -1.35 10.07
N LYS A 16 27.93 -1.13 9.29
CA LYS A 16 28.55 0.19 9.06
C LYS A 16 27.77 1.11 8.12
N SER A 17 26.54 0.80 7.78
CA SER A 17 25.67 1.66 6.93
C SER A 17 24.73 2.58 7.71
N ARG A 18 25.17 3.13 8.84
CA ARG A 18 24.42 4.18 9.57
C ARG A 18 24.52 5.53 8.84
N LYS A 19 23.74 5.71 7.78
CA LYS A 19 23.27 7.05 7.42
C LYS A 19 22.03 7.35 8.28
N THR A 20 22.24 8.09 9.31
CA THR A 20 21.18 8.64 10.20
C THR A 20 20.32 9.56 9.34
N VAL A 21 19.08 9.16 9.06
CA VAL A 21 18.10 10.01 8.39
C VAL A 21 17.54 11.00 9.43
N LYS A 22 18.35 12.03 9.77
CA LYS A 22 17.84 13.25 10.43
C LYS A 22 17.09 14.02 9.35
N GLY A 23 15.78 14.14 9.43
CA GLY A 23 15.04 15.01 8.52
C GLY A 23 13.79 14.42 7.87
N ILE A 24 13.46 13.16 8.09
CA ILE A 24 12.25 12.55 7.48
C ILE A 24 10.96 13.09 8.12
N GLU A 25 10.99 13.63 9.34
CA GLU A 25 9.82 14.32 9.92
C GLU A 25 9.41 15.56 9.12
N ASN A 26 10.36 16.26 8.50
CA ASN A 26 10.08 17.42 7.63
C ASN A 26 9.60 17.03 6.23
N ILE A 27 9.91 15.81 5.76
CA ILE A 27 9.48 15.38 4.42
C ILE A 27 7.96 15.13 4.38
N SER A 28 7.34 14.69 5.45
CA SER A 28 5.88 14.53 5.51
C SER A 28 5.14 15.85 5.74
N GLU A 29 5.80 16.87 6.26
CA GLU A 29 5.18 18.17 6.57
C GLU A 29 5.47 19.25 5.52
N ASN A 30 6.62 19.20 4.79
CA ASN A 30 7.07 20.27 3.90
C ASN A 30 6.93 19.98 2.38
N MET A 31 6.27 18.92 1.95
CA MET A 31 5.88 18.80 0.54
C MET A 31 4.59 19.59 0.24
N GLY A 32 4.59 20.84 0.60
CA GLY A 32 3.71 21.87 0.08
C GLY A 32 4.41 22.57 -1.08
N SER A 33 4.00 22.22 -2.30
CA SER A 33 4.10 23.04 -3.50
C SER A 33 5.41 23.84 -3.71
N THR A 34 6.39 23.22 -4.37
CA THR A 34 7.29 23.97 -5.27
C THR A 34 7.00 23.54 -6.69
N VAL A 35 6.26 24.39 -7.37
CA VAL A 35 6.18 24.42 -8.83
C VAL A 35 7.55 24.89 -9.32
N LEU A 36 8.32 24.03 -9.98
CA LEU A 36 9.48 24.43 -10.76
C LEU A 36 9.00 25.22 -11.97
N PRO A 37 9.55 26.41 -12.25
CA PRO A 37 9.23 27.13 -13.48
C PRO A 37 9.84 26.38 -14.68
N SER A 38 9.02 26.15 -15.68
CA SER A 38 9.41 25.69 -17.00
C SER A 38 10.39 26.68 -17.62
N GLN A 39 11.59 26.24 -17.96
CA GLN A 39 12.50 27.01 -18.79
C GLN A 39 12.05 26.95 -20.25
N PRO A 40 12.14 28.09 -20.99
CA PRO A 40 11.79 28.13 -22.41
C PRO A 40 12.88 27.50 -23.27
N VAL A 41 12.47 26.70 -24.22
CA VAL A 41 13.32 26.11 -25.26
C VAL A 41 13.61 27.26 -26.30
N THR A 42 14.88 27.66 -26.43
CA THR A 42 15.33 28.50 -27.51
C THR A 42 15.83 27.63 -28.68
N PRO A 43 15.52 27.98 -29.92
CA PRO A 43 15.97 27.24 -31.09
C PRO A 43 17.44 27.60 -31.42
N SER A 44 18.21 26.56 -31.72
CA SER A 44 19.61 26.65 -32.12
C SER A 44 19.76 27.20 -33.53
N ALA A 45 20.52 28.24 -33.67
CA ALA A 45 20.85 28.86 -34.93
C ALA A 45 21.98 28.12 -35.66
N THR A 46 21.81 28.07 -36.95
CA THR A 46 22.71 27.60 -38.00
C THR A 46 24.09 28.28 -37.94
N ALA A 47 25.18 27.53 -37.99
CA ALA A 47 26.52 28.05 -38.24
C ALA A 47 27.04 27.59 -39.61
N VAL A 48 27.50 28.60 -40.33
CA VAL A 48 27.97 28.61 -41.70
C VAL A 48 29.35 27.92 -41.84
N ALA A 49 29.53 27.23 -42.96
CA ALA A 49 30.77 26.61 -43.40
C ALA A 49 31.88 27.63 -43.73
N GLN A 50 33.11 27.36 -43.35
CA GLN A 50 34.30 27.95 -43.94
C GLN A 50 35.11 26.89 -44.68
N THR A 51 35.36 27.21 -45.92
CA THR A 51 36.17 26.52 -46.92
C THR A 51 37.65 26.62 -46.62
N ALA A 52 38.39 25.54 -46.73
CA ALA A 52 39.86 25.55 -46.88
C ALA A 52 40.27 24.63 -48.03
N THR A 53 41.07 25.18 -48.89
CA THR A 53 41.60 24.68 -50.16
C THR A 53 42.68 23.60 -49.96
N PRO A 54 42.85 22.62 -50.90
CA PRO A 54 43.82 21.55 -50.80
C PRO A 54 45.19 21.87 -51.42
N PRO A 55 46.27 21.24 -51.00
CA PRO A 55 47.52 21.21 -51.78
C PRO A 55 47.61 19.95 -52.64
N ALA A 56 48.49 20.10 -53.63
CA ALA A 56 48.66 19.39 -54.88
C ALA A 56 49.10 17.92 -54.82
N VAL A 57 48.81 17.31 -55.96
CA VAL A 57 49.03 15.96 -56.44
C VAL A 57 50.50 15.59 -56.54
N GLU A 58 50.88 14.34 -56.14
CA GLU A 58 51.93 13.54 -56.73
C GLU A 58 51.42 12.13 -57.06
N SER A 59 51.63 11.71 -58.31
CA SER A 59 51.33 10.36 -58.80
C SER A 59 52.49 9.42 -58.52
N PRO A 60 52.24 8.19 -58.15
CA PRO A 60 53.17 7.08 -58.35
C PRO A 60 52.59 5.96 -59.22
N SER A 61 53.49 5.37 -59.93
CA SER A 61 53.61 4.24 -60.85
C SER A 61 52.88 2.95 -60.43
N PRO A 62 52.56 2.06 -61.36
CA PRO A 62 51.63 0.94 -61.16
C PRO A 62 52.26 -0.25 -60.42
N ALA A 63 51.51 -0.85 -59.49
CA ALA A 63 51.85 -2.12 -58.85
C ALA A 63 50.94 -3.25 -59.34
N PRO A 64 51.36 -4.52 -59.16
CA PRO A 64 50.94 -5.66 -59.96
C PRO A 64 49.54 -6.17 -59.61
N SER A 65 48.92 -6.80 -60.59
CA SER A 65 47.62 -7.51 -60.53
C SER A 65 47.55 -8.52 -59.41
N GLN A 66 46.62 -8.28 -58.48
CA GLN A 66 46.17 -9.31 -57.54
C GLN A 66 44.90 -9.93 -58.09
N THR A 67 44.93 -11.25 -58.20
CA THR A 67 43.81 -12.14 -58.50
C THR A 67 42.62 -11.87 -57.60
N ALA A 68 41.48 -11.66 -58.18
CA ALA A 68 40.21 -11.54 -57.50
C ALA A 68 39.87 -12.85 -56.77
N VAL A 69 39.95 -12.80 -55.46
CA VAL A 69 39.34 -13.81 -54.59
C VAL A 69 37.88 -13.45 -54.48
N THR A 70 37.03 -14.24 -55.15
CA THR A 70 35.57 -14.22 -54.94
C THR A 70 35.30 -14.65 -53.51
N SER A 71 35.03 -13.66 -52.63
CA SER A 71 34.48 -13.94 -51.33
C SER A 71 33.04 -14.44 -51.51
N GLU A 72 32.79 -15.68 -51.13
CA GLU A 72 31.43 -16.18 -50.95
C GLU A 72 30.68 -15.20 -50.01
N PRO A 73 29.39 -14.87 -50.29
CA PRO A 73 28.59 -14.05 -49.38
C PRO A 73 28.41 -14.82 -48.08
N GLN A 74 28.94 -14.27 -47.00
CA GLN A 74 28.67 -14.78 -45.66
C GLN A 74 27.15 -14.85 -45.45
N PRO A 75 26.62 -15.93 -44.88
CA PRO A 75 25.20 -16.05 -44.61
C PRO A 75 24.80 -14.92 -43.67
N THR A 76 23.96 -14.01 -44.14
CA THR A 76 23.32 -12.99 -43.34
C THR A 76 22.59 -13.68 -42.20
N GLU A 77 23.04 -13.46 -40.99
CA GLU A 77 22.40 -13.97 -39.78
C GLU A 77 20.94 -13.50 -39.76
N VAL A 78 20.03 -14.43 -39.96
CA VAL A 78 18.57 -14.13 -39.93
C VAL A 78 18.20 -13.79 -38.51
N VAL A 79 18.12 -12.50 -38.21
CA VAL A 79 17.71 -12.03 -36.88
C VAL A 79 16.29 -12.51 -36.61
N ASP A 80 16.12 -13.45 -35.70
CA ASP A 80 14.80 -13.91 -35.28
C ASP A 80 14.07 -12.78 -34.55
N LEU A 81 13.09 -12.15 -35.22
CA LEU A 81 12.27 -11.07 -34.68
C LEU A 81 11.09 -11.58 -33.83
N ARG A 82 11.02 -12.88 -33.56
CA ARG A 82 9.98 -13.45 -32.72
C ARG A 82 10.16 -12.98 -31.27
N PRO A 83 9.13 -12.41 -30.61
CA PRO A 83 9.24 -12.00 -29.21
C PRO A 83 9.33 -13.22 -28.29
N GLU A 84 10.02 -13.04 -27.16
CA GLU A 84 9.96 -14.05 -26.08
C GLU A 84 8.56 -14.16 -25.48
N ALA A 85 8.28 -15.33 -24.87
CA ALA A 85 7.08 -15.46 -24.05
C ALA A 85 7.13 -14.50 -22.85
N VAL A 86 5.99 -13.93 -22.46
CA VAL A 86 5.92 -13.10 -21.26
C VAL A 86 6.36 -13.88 -20.03
N LYS A 87 7.03 -13.22 -19.08
CA LYS A 87 7.45 -13.82 -17.81
C LYS A 87 6.59 -13.29 -16.68
N ASN A 88 6.50 -14.05 -15.59
CA ASN A 88 5.88 -13.63 -14.33
C ASN A 88 4.44 -13.09 -14.47
N LEU A 89 3.59 -13.77 -15.26
CA LEU A 89 2.16 -13.44 -15.31
C LEU A 89 1.53 -13.64 -13.93
N TYR A 90 1.00 -12.56 -13.34
CA TYR A 90 0.34 -12.59 -12.04
C TYR A 90 -0.96 -11.77 -12.04
N PHE A 91 -1.80 -12.02 -11.03
CA PHE A 91 -3.08 -11.36 -10.85
C PHE A 91 -3.03 -10.45 -9.61
N CYS A 92 -3.32 -9.17 -9.82
CA CYS A 92 -3.39 -8.15 -8.77
C CYS A 92 -4.64 -7.30 -8.95
N GLY A 93 -4.86 -6.31 -8.09
CA GLY A 93 -6.03 -5.44 -8.21
C GLY A 93 -7.36 -6.19 -8.25
N ARG A 94 -7.45 -7.24 -7.43
CA ARG A 94 -8.60 -8.16 -7.38
C ARG A 94 -9.86 -7.46 -6.89
N GLY A 95 -11.00 -7.91 -7.35
CA GLY A 95 -12.30 -7.43 -6.89
C GLY A 95 -13.42 -8.30 -7.43
N ARG A 96 -14.63 -8.09 -6.89
CA ARG A 96 -15.80 -8.92 -7.17
C ARG A 96 -16.10 -9.09 -8.66
N HIS A 97 -15.79 -8.08 -9.48
CA HIS A 97 -16.09 -8.05 -10.91
C HIS A 97 -14.87 -7.75 -11.79
N LYS A 98 -13.68 -7.71 -11.21
CA LYS A 98 -12.48 -7.27 -11.91
C LYS A 98 -11.21 -7.92 -11.36
N VAL A 99 -10.21 -8.00 -12.25
CA VAL A 99 -8.84 -8.39 -11.90
C VAL A 99 -7.87 -7.67 -12.84
N MET A 100 -6.76 -7.20 -12.29
CA MET A 100 -5.63 -6.72 -13.07
C MET A 100 -4.70 -7.89 -13.36
N LEU A 101 -4.43 -8.15 -14.61
CA LEU A 101 -3.31 -8.97 -15.04
C LEU A 101 -2.07 -8.09 -15.15
N SER A 102 -0.93 -8.60 -14.76
CA SER A 102 0.36 -7.96 -14.99
C SER A 102 1.41 -9.01 -15.31
N TRP A 103 2.37 -8.65 -16.13
CA TRP A 103 3.49 -9.49 -16.56
C TRP A 103 4.74 -8.65 -16.76
N GLU A 104 5.89 -9.30 -17.00
CA GLU A 104 7.13 -8.60 -17.34
C GLU A 104 7.19 -8.32 -18.84
N THR A 105 7.93 -7.28 -19.21
CA THR A 105 8.17 -6.91 -20.60
C THR A 105 8.83 -8.08 -21.34
N SER A 106 8.30 -8.43 -22.52
CA SER A 106 8.95 -9.33 -23.45
C SER A 106 9.81 -8.53 -24.43
N GLY A 107 11.05 -8.91 -24.62
CA GLY A 107 11.90 -8.34 -25.65
C GLY A 107 11.27 -8.49 -27.04
N LYS A 108 11.48 -7.50 -27.91
CA LYS A 108 10.95 -7.47 -29.29
C LYS A 108 9.42 -7.44 -29.40
N ALA A 109 8.66 -7.17 -28.32
CA ALA A 109 7.21 -7.07 -28.37
C ALA A 109 6.74 -5.66 -28.70
N SER A 110 5.95 -5.51 -29.75
CA SER A 110 5.23 -4.26 -30.09
C SER A 110 3.95 -4.10 -29.27
N TYR A 111 3.29 -5.21 -28.96
CA TYR A 111 2.07 -5.25 -28.16
C TYR A 111 1.79 -6.66 -27.61
N TYR A 112 0.76 -6.77 -26.77
CA TYR A 112 0.32 -8.03 -26.19
C TYR A 112 -1.15 -8.30 -26.51
N LEU A 113 -1.48 -9.56 -26.79
CA LEU A 113 -2.84 -10.05 -26.93
C LEU A 113 -3.25 -10.77 -25.66
N VAL A 114 -4.36 -10.36 -25.08
CA VAL A 114 -4.93 -10.97 -23.87
C VAL A 114 -6.21 -11.70 -24.23
N TYR A 115 -6.26 -12.96 -23.89
CA TYR A 115 -7.43 -13.83 -24.09
C TYR A 115 -7.95 -14.35 -22.75
N ARG A 116 -9.24 -14.63 -22.69
CA ARG A 116 -9.90 -15.23 -21.54
C ARG A 116 -10.88 -16.31 -21.94
N ARG A 117 -11.01 -17.33 -21.08
CA ARG A 117 -12.15 -18.27 -21.08
C ARG A 117 -12.59 -18.54 -19.63
N THR A 118 -13.81 -19.06 -19.43
CA THR A 118 -14.16 -19.70 -18.15
C THR A 118 -13.37 -21.01 -18.04
N ALA A 119 -12.73 -21.27 -16.90
CA ALA A 119 -11.89 -22.44 -16.73
C ALA A 119 -12.72 -23.73 -16.88
N GLY A 120 -12.22 -24.66 -17.67
CA GLY A 120 -12.89 -25.94 -17.96
C GLY A 120 -13.95 -25.87 -19.05
N THR A 121 -14.25 -24.69 -19.61
CA THR A 121 -15.30 -24.54 -20.65
C THR A 121 -14.88 -23.57 -21.75
N GLY A 122 -15.37 -23.84 -22.98
CA GLY A 122 -15.34 -22.90 -24.08
C GLY A 122 -13.98 -22.61 -24.70
N LYS A 123 -14.01 -21.87 -25.79
CA LYS A 123 -12.84 -21.37 -26.53
C LYS A 123 -12.32 -20.06 -25.86
N TYR A 124 -11.04 -19.77 -26.02
CA TYR A 124 -10.48 -18.49 -25.63
C TYR A 124 -11.05 -17.36 -26.49
N THR A 125 -11.53 -16.31 -25.85
CA THR A 125 -11.97 -15.08 -26.50
C THR A 125 -10.96 -14.00 -26.25
N GLN A 126 -10.56 -13.26 -27.28
CA GLN A 126 -9.70 -12.09 -27.13
C GLN A 126 -10.41 -11.01 -26.35
N ARG A 127 -9.75 -10.49 -25.31
CA ARG A 127 -10.27 -9.44 -24.44
C ARG A 127 -9.67 -8.08 -24.74
N ALA A 128 -8.37 -8.07 -25.12
CA ALA A 128 -7.66 -6.84 -25.41
C ALA A 128 -6.44 -7.07 -26.32
N ARG A 129 -6.04 -6.00 -27.03
CA ARG A 129 -4.71 -5.73 -27.55
C ARG A 129 -4.17 -4.53 -26.75
N VAL A 130 -3.03 -4.68 -26.08
CA VAL A 130 -2.45 -3.64 -25.22
C VAL A 130 -0.96 -3.48 -25.49
N GLN A 131 -0.46 -2.25 -25.44
CA GLN A 131 0.98 -1.93 -25.53
C GLN A 131 1.63 -1.92 -24.13
N THR A 132 0.84 -2.00 -23.07
CA THR A 132 1.31 -2.02 -21.69
C THR A 132 1.42 -3.45 -21.16
N ILE A 133 2.25 -3.64 -20.15
CA ILE A 133 2.42 -4.91 -19.43
C ILE A 133 1.29 -5.18 -18.41
N LYS A 134 0.13 -4.55 -18.59
CA LYS A 134 -1.03 -4.66 -17.70
C LYS A 134 -2.33 -4.66 -18.48
N TYR A 135 -3.30 -5.42 -17.98
CA TYR A 135 -4.67 -5.41 -18.49
C TYR A 135 -5.68 -5.55 -17.34
N LEU A 136 -6.66 -4.67 -17.27
CA LEU A 136 -7.72 -4.72 -16.28
C LEU A 136 -8.99 -5.30 -16.90
N ASP A 137 -9.35 -6.51 -16.48
CA ASP A 137 -10.62 -7.13 -16.84
C ASP A 137 -11.73 -6.75 -15.87
N HIS A 138 -12.79 -6.13 -16.33
CA HIS A 138 -13.93 -5.64 -15.54
C HIS A 138 -15.16 -6.55 -15.60
N SER A 139 -15.14 -7.62 -16.41
CA SER A 139 -16.34 -8.38 -16.75
C SER A 139 -16.39 -9.75 -16.08
N LEU A 140 -15.91 -9.85 -14.83
CA LEU A 140 -15.88 -11.09 -14.09
C LEU A 140 -17.18 -11.34 -13.34
N LYS A 141 -17.61 -12.60 -13.31
CA LYS A 141 -18.70 -13.07 -12.44
C LYS A 141 -18.11 -13.66 -11.17
N TYR A 142 -18.63 -13.26 -10.01
CA TYR A 142 -18.25 -13.81 -8.73
C TYR A 142 -18.46 -15.34 -8.67
N GLY A 143 -17.56 -16.06 -8.04
CA GLY A 143 -17.62 -17.51 -7.90
C GLY A 143 -17.12 -18.29 -9.12
N LYS A 144 -16.73 -17.63 -10.22
CA LYS A 144 -16.22 -18.30 -11.42
C LYS A 144 -14.68 -18.34 -11.42
N LYS A 145 -14.14 -19.42 -11.99
CA LYS A 145 -12.71 -19.51 -12.34
C LYS A 145 -12.54 -19.10 -13.81
N TYR A 146 -11.52 -18.32 -14.06
CA TYR A 146 -11.14 -17.87 -15.41
C TYR A 146 -9.73 -18.32 -15.74
N GLN A 147 -9.51 -18.67 -16.99
CA GLN A 147 -8.20 -18.94 -17.53
C GLN A 147 -7.84 -17.85 -18.51
N TYR A 148 -6.71 -17.23 -18.32
CA TYR A 148 -6.17 -16.18 -19.18
C TYR A 148 -5.00 -16.71 -19.97
N LYS A 149 -4.79 -16.14 -21.15
CA LYS A 149 -3.67 -16.40 -22.05
C LYS A 149 -3.13 -15.06 -22.52
N VAL A 150 -1.82 -14.85 -22.38
CA VAL A 150 -1.12 -13.65 -22.85
C VAL A 150 -0.09 -14.07 -23.89
N ILE A 151 -0.06 -13.37 -25.01
CA ILE A 151 0.85 -13.59 -26.13
C ILE A 151 1.52 -12.26 -26.44
N ALA A 152 2.84 -12.22 -26.49
CA ALA A 152 3.60 -11.09 -27.01
C ALA A 152 3.63 -11.15 -28.53
N VAL A 153 3.53 -10.02 -29.19
CA VAL A 153 3.50 -9.90 -30.66
C VAL A 153 4.50 -8.84 -31.10
N ASN A 154 5.30 -9.17 -32.09
CA ASN A 154 6.09 -8.23 -32.88
C ASN A 154 5.40 -8.06 -34.26
N ASP A 155 5.19 -6.82 -34.69
CA ASP A 155 4.59 -6.48 -35.98
C ASP A 155 5.47 -5.53 -36.82
N VAL A 156 6.74 -5.42 -36.48
CA VAL A 156 7.69 -4.50 -37.17
C VAL A 156 7.94 -4.95 -38.61
N ASP A 157 8.04 -6.27 -38.84
CA ASP A 157 8.29 -6.85 -40.17
C ASP A 157 7.50 -8.16 -40.30
N GLY A 158 6.19 -8.00 -40.40
CA GLY A 158 5.23 -9.10 -40.34
C GLY A 158 4.88 -9.54 -38.92
N ILE A 159 3.74 -10.22 -38.79
CA ILE A 159 3.19 -10.62 -37.46
C ILE A 159 3.89 -11.86 -36.93
N ARG A 160 4.71 -11.71 -35.91
CA ARG A 160 5.36 -12.83 -35.20
C ARG A 160 4.84 -12.89 -33.74
N LYS A 161 4.50 -14.08 -33.29
CA LYS A 161 3.89 -14.31 -31.95
C LYS A 161 4.80 -15.18 -31.09
N SER A 162 4.87 -14.83 -29.81
CA SER A 162 5.52 -15.66 -28.79
C SER A 162 4.70 -16.92 -28.49
N GLN A 163 5.30 -17.85 -27.75
CA GLN A 163 4.54 -18.86 -27.03
C GLN A 163 3.55 -18.19 -26.05
N ALA A 164 2.39 -18.82 -25.88
CA ALA A 164 1.35 -18.31 -24.99
C ALA A 164 1.66 -18.67 -23.54
N VAL A 165 1.60 -17.69 -22.64
CA VAL A 165 1.66 -17.93 -21.19
C VAL A 165 0.25 -17.89 -20.62
N THR A 166 -0.09 -18.89 -19.82
CA THR A 166 -1.42 -19.04 -19.24
C THR A 166 -1.40 -18.88 -17.72
N GLY A 167 -2.50 -18.35 -17.17
CA GLY A 167 -2.72 -18.26 -15.74
C GLY A 167 -4.18 -18.50 -15.37
N VAL A 168 -4.43 -19.03 -14.18
CA VAL A 168 -5.79 -19.27 -13.67
C VAL A 168 -6.10 -18.30 -12.55
N TYR A 169 -7.23 -17.60 -12.65
CA TYR A 169 -7.76 -16.73 -11.64
C TYR A 169 -9.10 -17.23 -11.12
N SER A 170 -9.21 -17.46 -9.82
CA SER A 170 -10.47 -17.79 -9.15
C SER A 170 -11.09 -16.54 -8.57
N ASN A 171 -12.22 -16.10 -9.15
CA ASN A 171 -12.90 -14.89 -8.73
C ASN A 171 -13.79 -15.12 -7.49
N GLN A 172 -13.15 -15.37 -6.35
CA GLN A 172 -13.83 -15.53 -5.04
C GLN A 172 -13.61 -14.34 -4.11
N THR A 173 -12.89 -13.33 -4.56
CA THR A 173 -12.53 -12.16 -3.78
C THR A 173 -13.70 -11.18 -3.67
N ILE A 174 -14.01 -10.76 -2.45
CA ILE A 174 -15.03 -9.75 -2.14
C ILE A 174 -14.40 -8.36 -2.17
N VAL A 175 -13.26 -8.20 -1.48
CA VAL A 175 -12.58 -6.92 -1.31
C VAL A 175 -11.87 -6.53 -2.60
N SER A 176 -12.16 -5.33 -3.09
CA SER A 176 -11.47 -4.76 -4.24
C SER A 176 -10.13 -4.18 -3.84
N THR A 177 -9.04 -4.61 -4.48
CA THR A 177 -7.68 -4.19 -4.15
C THR A 177 -6.91 -3.68 -5.37
N GLY A 178 -5.83 -2.92 -5.11
CA GLY A 178 -4.96 -2.40 -6.17
C GLY A 178 -5.62 -1.34 -7.04
N HIS A 179 -6.58 -0.60 -6.50
CA HIS A 179 -7.22 0.54 -7.15
C HIS A 179 -6.74 1.85 -6.56
N GLN A 180 -6.77 2.90 -7.39
CA GLN A 180 -6.40 4.23 -6.94
C GLN A 180 -7.35 4.80 -5.88
N LYS A 181 -8.58 4.33 -5.83
CA LYS A 181 -9.57 4.76 -4.85
C LYS A 181 -10.22 3.54 -4.19
N TYR A 182 -10.46 3.65 -2.90
CA TYR A 182 -11.26 2.69 -2.14
C TYR A 182 -12.27 3.46 -1.29
N SER A 183 -13.50 3.53 -1.78
CA SER A 183 -14.51 4.42 -1.21
C SER A 183 -15.15 3.85 0.06
N TYR A 184 -15.72 4.75 0.88
CA TYR A 184 -16.55 4.35 2.02
C TYR A 184 -17.72 3.43 1.61
N LYS A 185 -18.32 3.66 0.40
CA LYS A 185 -19.41 2.81 -0.12
C LYS A 185 -18.92 1.39 -0.41
N GLU A 186 -17.74 1.25 -1.00
CA GLU A 186 -17.11 -0.05 -1.27
C GLU A 186 -16.80 -0.76 0.03
N MET A 187 -16.08 -0.13 0.96
CA MET A 187 -15.78 -0.71 2.28
C MET A 187 -17.05 -1.21 3.00
N LYS A 188 -18.11 -0.39 3.04
CA LYS A 188 -19.38 -0.78 3.67
C LYS A 188 -20.01 -1.99 2.97
N GLY A 189 -19.93 -2.04 1.64
CA GLY A 189 -20.42 -3.18 0.83
C GLY A 189 -19.62 -4.45 1.09
N ASP A 190 -18.29 -4.32 1.16
CA ASP A 190 -17.36 -5.42 1.42
C ASP A 190 -17.57 -5.99 2.83
N ILE A 191 -17.70 -5.16 3.86
CA ILE A 191 -18.02 -5.58 5.24
C ILE A 191 -19.30 -6.41 5.26
N ARG A 192 -20.36 -5.94 4.58
CA ARG A 192 -21.64 -6.67 4.50
C ARG A 192 -21.46 -8.04 3.83
N SER A 193 -20.71 -8.08 2.75
CA SER A 193 -20.47 -9.30 1.97
C SER A 193 -19.61 -10.30 2.74
N LEU A 194 -18.58 -9.83 3.45
CA LEU A 194 -17.73 -10.65 4.31
C LEU A 194 -18.53 -11.26 5.45
N ARG A 195 -19.38 -10.47 6.13
CA ARG A 195 -20.26 -10.97 7.19
C ARG A 195 -21.22 -12.05 6.68
N LYS A 196 -21.75 -11.88 5.46
CA LYS A 196 -22.64 -12.89 4.83
C LYS A 196 -21.88 -14.18 4.50
N LYS A 197 -20.69 -14.07 3.91
CA LYS A 197 -19.89 -15.23 3.45
C LYS A 197 -19.26 -15.99 4.62
N TYR A 198 -18.81 -15.29 5.65
CA TYR A 198 -18.08 -15.84 6.79
C TYR A 198 -18.86 -15.69 8.11
N HIS A 199 -20.15 -16.02 8.02
CA HIS A 199 -21.07 -15.97 9.17
C HIS A 199 -20.49 -16.73 10.39
N GLY A 200 -20.59 -16.14 11.59
CA GLY A 200 -20.07 -16.72 12.82
C GLY A 200 -18.57 -16.52 13.07
N ILE A 201 -17.80 -16.05 12.08
CA ILE A 201 -16.35 -15.86 12.20
C ILE A 201 -15.97 -14.38 12.20
N VAL A 202 -16.74 -13.55 11.49
CA VAL A 202 -16.54 -12.11 11.39
C VAL A 202 -17.79 -11.36 11.84
N LYS A 203 -17.58 -10.34 12.67
CA LYS A 203 -18.61 -9.39 13.09
C LYS A 203 -18.21 -7.98 12.70
N ALA A 204 -19.16 -7.07 12.72
CA ALA A 204 -18.88 -5.64 12.51
C ALA A 204 -19.91 -4.81 13.26
N ASP A 205 -19.39 -3.95 14.13
CA ASP A 205 -20.14 -3.05 14.97
C ASP A 205 -19.88 -1.59 14.58
N ILE A 206 -20.82 -0.72 14.89
CA ILE A 206 -20.69 0.71 14.69
C ILE A 206 -20.21 1.30 16.02
N ILE A 207 -19.00 1.85 16.04
CA ILE A 207 -18.40 2.45 17.24
C ILE A 207 -18.65 3.96 17.37
N GLY A 208 -19.13 4.57 16.29
CA GLY A 208 -19.46 5.99 16.23
C GLY A 208 -19.79 6.44 14.82
N LYS A 209 -19.97 7.75 14.68
CA LYS A 209 -20.25 8.41 13.38
C LYS A 209 -19.28 9.58 13.21
N SER A 210 -18.88 9.83 11.95
CA SER A 210 -18.15 11.03 11.56
C SER A 210 -19.05 12.24 11.49
N GLU A 211 -18.50 13.43 11.28
CA GLU A 211 -19.22 14.70 11.24
C GLU A 211 -20.31 14.75 10.14
N ASP A 212 -20.10 14.12 8.99
CA ASP A 212 -21.10 13.99 7.91
C ASP A 212 -21.98 12.72 8.07
N GLY A 213 -21.97 12.10 9.27
CA GLY A 213 -22.82 10.99 9.68
C GLY A 213 -22.47 9.63 9.06
N ARG A 214 -21.23 9.44 8.57
CA ARG A 214 -20.76 8.11 8.15
C ARG A 214 -20.40 7.26 9.34
N ASN A 215 -20.81 6.00 9.36
CA ASN A 215 -20.49 5.07 10.43
C ASN A 215 -18.99 4.75 10.45
N ILE A 216 -18.42 4.68 11.64
CA ILE A 216 -17.09 4.14 11.88
C ILE A 216 -17.28 2.72 12.36
N TYR A 217 -16.68 1.77 11.66
CA TYR A 217 -16.85 0.34 11.91
C TYR A 217 -15.68 -0.23 12.70
N ASP A 218 -16.00 -1.10 13.65
CA ASP A 218 -15.11 -2.09 14.24
C ASP A 218 -15.44 -3.45 13.61
N VAL A 219 -14.49 -4.02 12.86
CA VAL A 219 -14.63 -5.34 12.23
C VAL A 219 -13.81 -6.33 13.03
N VAL A 220 -14.46 -7.34 13.59
CA VAL A 220 -13.83 -8.31 14.50
C VAL A 220 -13.69 -9.66 13.82
N ILE A 221 -12.50 -10.24 13.87
CA ILE A 221 -12.22 -11.61 13.45
C ILE A 221 -11.89 -12.44 14.69
N GLY A 222 -12.49 -13.62 14.80
CA GLY A 222 -12.24 -14.58 15.85
C GLY A 222 -13.31 -14.59 16.92
N ASN A 223 -12.97 -15.19 18.06
CA ASN A 223 -13.87 -15.34 19.17
C ASN A 223 -14.00 -14.04 19.97
N GLU A 224 -15.16 -13.40 19.95
CA GLU A 224 -15.41 -12.18 20.76
C GLU A 224 -15.25 -12.39 22.27
N LYS A 225 -15.45 -13.63 22.73
CA LYS A 225 -15.24 -14.02 24.14
C LYS A 225 -13.78 -14.35 24.44
N ALA A 226 -12.86 -14.18 23.47
CA ALA A 226 -11.45 -14.39 23.71
C ALA A 226 -10.97 -13.47 24.85
N SER A 227 -10.14 -14.02 25.73
CA SER A 227 -9.61 -13.31 26.89
C SER A 227 -8.58 -12.22 26.53
N LYS A 228 -8.21 -12.13 25.26
CA LYS A 228 -7.22 -11.19 24.72
C LYS A 228 -7.69 -10.56 23.43
N THR A 229 -7.27 -9.33 23.20
CA THR A 229 -7.59 -8.61 21.96
C THR A 229 -6.38 -7.93 21.35
N LEU A 230 -6.41 -7.73 20.04
CA LEU A 230 -5.49 -6.92 19.26
C LEU A 230 -6.31 -5.88 18.49
N LEU A 231 -5.86 -4.63 18.44
CA LEU A 231 -6.54 -3.57 17.71
C LEU A 231 -5.68 -3.09 16.52
N VAL A 232 -6.32 -3.00 15.36
CA VAL A 232 -5.72 -2.45 14.13
C VAL A 232 -6.49 -1.20 13.73
N VAL A 233 -5.79 -0.07 13.59
CA VAL A 233 -6.39 1.19 13.18
C VAL A 233 -5.76 1.67 11.89
N ALA A 234 -6.58 2.01 10.91
CA ALA A 234 -6.12 2.50 9.62
C ALA A 234 -6.84 3.79 9.22
N ASN A 235 -6.20 4.57 8.36
CA ASN A 235 -6.78 5.73 7.71
C ASN A 235 -7.21 6.84 8.69
N LEU A 236 -6.40 7.10 9.71
CA LEU A 236 -6.54 8.32 10.53
C LEU A 236 -6.41 9.56 9.67
N HIS A 237 -5.47 9.55 8.73
CA HIS A 237 -5.33 10.61 7.75
C HIS A 237 -6.07 10.28 6.47
N ALA A 238 -6.87 11.21 6.02
CA ALA A 238 -7.83 11.05 4.94
C ALA A 238 -7.24 10.56 3.59
N ARG A 239 -6.08 11.07 3.20
CA ARG A 239 -5.39 10.74 1.94
C ARG A 239 -4.72 9.35 1.93
N GLU A 240 -4.66 8.69 3.07
CA GLU A 240 -3.99 7.41 3.28
C GLU A 240 -4.94 6.21 3.10
N TYR A 241 -5.94 6.31 2.24
CA TYR A 241 -7.00 5.30 2.07
C TYR A 241 -6.52 3.95 1.51
N MET A 242 -5.28 3.85 1.04
CA MET A 242 -4.65 2.56 0.73
C MET A 242 -4.48 1.69 1.99
N THR A 243 -4.37 2.30 3.17
CA THR A 243 -4.36 1.59 4.45
C THR A 243 -5.71 0.93 4.76
N SER A 244 -6.82 1.58 4.39
CA SER A 244 -8.17 0.97 4.48
C SER A 244 -8.28 -0.25 3.57
N GLN A 245 -7.79 -0.13 2.35
CA GLN A 245 -7.78 -1.22 1.37
C GLN A 245 -6.93 -2.40 1.89
N LEU A 246 -5.76 -2.12 2.47
CA LEU A 246 -4.89 -3.13 3.08
C LEU A 246 -5.58 -3.86 4.24
N CYS A 247 -6.23 -3.13 5.15
CA CYS A 247 -6.94 -3.74 6.27
C CYS A 247 -8.07 -4.65 5.80
N MET A 248 -8.88 -4.22 4.86
CA MET A 248 -9.98 -5.02 4.33
C MET A 248 -9.49 -6.26 3.58
N ASP A 249 -8.39 -6.16 2.83
CA ASP A 249 -7.75 -7.32 2.16
C ASP A 249 -7.15 -8.29 3.19
N GLN A 250 -6.54 -7.81 4.28
CA GLN A 250 -6.08 -8.65 5.39
C GLN A 250 -7.25 -9.40 6.04
N ILE A 251 -8.37 -8.72 6.31
CA ILE A 251 -9.57 -9.33 6.88
C ILE A 251 -10.04 -10.48 5.98
N GLU A 252 -10.23 -10.25 4.69
CA GLU A 252 -10.66 -11.31 3.76
C GLU A 252 -9.63 -12.44 3.69
N TYR A 253 -8.34 -12.13 3.60
CA TYR A 253 -7.27 -13.11 3.53
C TYR A 253 -7.22 -14.01 4.77
N TYR A 254 -7.44 -13.45 5.96
CA TYR A 254 -7.48 -14.24 7.19
C TYR A 254 -8.73 -15.10 7.29
N LEU A 255 -9.87 -14.62 6.86
CA LEU A 255 -11.12 -15.37 6.78
C LEU A 255 -11.03 -16.52 5.77
N GLU A 256 -10.45 -16.32 4.60
CA GLU A 256 -10.21 -17.36 3.59
C GLU A 256 -9.29 -18.48 4.08
N ASN A 257 -8.39 -18.16 4.99
CA ASN A 257 -7.40 -19.07 5.53
C ASN A 257 -7.68 -19.53 6.98
N TYR A 258 -8.83 -19.17 7.52
CA TYR A 258 -9.20 -19.38 8.93
C TYR A 258 -9.07 -20.85 9.37
N TYR A 259 -9.57 -21.79 8.55
CA TYR A 259 -9.54 -23.23 8.81
C TYR A 259 -8.37 -23.97 8.16
N LYS A 260 -7.59 -23.30 7.31
CA LYS A 260 -6.48 -23.94 6.60
C LYS A 260 -5.27 -24.08 7.52
N ASN A 261 -4.64 -25.26 7.47
CA ASN A 261 -3.36 -25.47 8.13
C ASN A 261 -2.28 -24.66 7.43
N ARG A 262 -1.65 -23.75 8.16
CA ARG A 262 -0.53 -22.94 7.70
C ARG A 262 0.44 -22.71 8.86
N ASP A 263 1.74 -22.80 8.62
CA ASP A 263 2.78 -22.42 9.58
C ASP A 263 2.57 -23.00 11.00
N GLY A 264 2.32 -24.30 11.09
CA GLY A 264 2.16 -24.99 12.38
C GLY A 264 0.75 -25.06 12.94
N GLY A 265 -0.29 -24.88 12.11
CA GLY A 265 -1.68 -25.12 12.50
C GLY A 265 -2.69 -24.17 11.84
N ALA A 266 -3.96 -24.47 12.04
CA ALA A 266 -5.04 -23.61 11.54
C ALA A 266 -5.03 -22.27 12.28
N TRP A 267 -5.22 -21.17 11.55
CA TRP A 267 -5.31 -19.84 12.16
C TRP A 267 -6.50 -19.68 13.10
N LYS A 268 -7.50 -20.54 12.96
CA LYS A 268 -8.59 -20.67 13.94
C LYS A 268 -8.07 -20.77 15.37
N LYS A 269 -7.05 -21.62 15.64
CA LYS A 269 -6.46 -21.76 16.98
C LYS A 269 -5.87 -20.46 17.56
N ILE A 270 -5.46 -19.54 16.69
CA ILE A 270 -4.97 -18.22 17.10
C ILE A 270 -6.16 -17.35 17.45
N PHE A 271 -7.14 -17.27 16.54
CA PHE A 271 -8.32 -16.43 16.69
C PHE A 271 -9.29 -16.90 17.79
N ASP A 272 -9.22 -18.16 18.21
CA ASP A 272 -9.94 -18.64 19.39
C ASP A 272 -9.40 -18.05 20.71
N ARG A 273 -8.10 -17.67 20.72
CA ARG A 273 -7.41 -17.13 21.91
C ARG A 273 -7.28 -15.62 21.93
N ILE A 274 -7.29 -15.00 20.76
CA ILE A 274 -7.15 -13.54 20.62
C ILE A 274 -8.08 -13.04 19.51
N ALA A 275 -9.02 -12.18 19.87
CA ALA A 275 -9.86 -11.49 18.90
C ALA A 275 -9.09 -10.33 18.26
N VAL A 276 -9.22 -10.14 16.95
CA VAL A 276 -8.60 -9.04 16.25
C VAL A 276 -9.66 -8.06 15.79
N HIS A 277 -9.60 -6.87 16.33
CA HIS A 277 -10.45 -5.73 16.01
C HIS A 277 -9.80 -4.86 14.96
N TYR A 278 -10.56 -4.46 13.95
CA TYR A 278 -10.12 -3.55 12.88
C TYR A 278 -11.01 -2.33 12.78
N ILE A 279 -10.39 -1.15 12.80
CA ILE A 279 -11.02 0.09 12.33
C ILE A 279 -10.45 0.39 10.94
N PRO A 280 -11.06 -0.14 9.85
CA PRO A 280 -10.44 -0.06 8.53
C PRO A 280 -10.41 1.36 7.94
N MET A 281 -11.35 2.22 8.34
CA MET A 281 -11.45 3.60 7.86
C MET A 281 -11.86 4.51 9.02
N ALA A 282 -10.85 5.00 9.74
CA ALA A 282 -11.03 5.86 10.91
C ALA A 282 -11.57 7.26 10.57
N ASN A 283 -11.28 7.75 9.36
CA ASN A 283 -11.64 9.09 8.87
C ASN A 283 -12.46 9.04 7.58
N PRO A 284 -13.71 8.57 7.63
CA PRO A 284 -14.50 8.30 6.41
C PRO A 284 -14.90 9.56 5.64
N ASP A 285 -15.13 10.69 6.33
CA ASP A 285 -15.46 11.95 5.68
C ASP A 285 -14.25 12.57 4.98
N GLY A 286 -13.12 12.65 5.69
CA GLY A 286 -11.87 13.13 5.12
C GLY A 286 -11.46 12.29 3.91
N THR A 287 -11.55 10.96 4.00
CA THR A 287 -11.29 10.04 2.90
C THR A 287 -12.20 10.32 1.69
N THR A 288 -13.48 10.59 1.93
CA THR A 288 -14.42 10.97 0.88
C THR A 288 -14.02 12.30 0.23
N ILE A 289 -13.58 13.29 1.02
CA ILE A 289 -13.06 14.57 0.51
C ILE A 289 -11.79 14.34 -0.35
N SER A 290 -10.83 13.56 0.15
CA SER A 290 -9.58 13.29 -0.58
C SER A 290 -9.83 12.59 -1.92
N GLN A 291 -10.76 11.66 -1.97
CA GLN A 291 -11.05 10.87 -3.18
C GLN A 291 -11.97 11.57 -4.19
N TYR A 292 -12.96 12.33 -3.72
CA TYR A 292 -14.07 12.83 -4.56
C TYR A 292 -14.31 14.34 -4.44
N GLY A 293 -13.51 15.02 -3.62
CA GLY A 293 -13.63 16.46 -3.40
C GLY A 293 -14.74 16.84 -2.39
N ILE A 294 -14.76 18.11 -2.02
CA ILE A 294 -15.68 18.65 -1.02
C ILE A 294 -17.16 18.47 -1.42
N LYS A 295 -17.46 18.49 -2.72
CA LYS A 295 -18.82 18.28 -3.25
C LYS A 295 -19.46 16.96 -2.81
N SER A 296 -18.65 15.97 -2.41
CA SER A 296 -19.11 14.65 -1.97
C SER A 296 -19.58 14.60 -0.50
N ILE A 297 -19.42 15.67 0.26
CA ILE A 297 -19.96 15.83 1.62
C ILE A 297 -21.46 16.14 1.52
N ARG A 298 -22.30 15.46 2.32
CA ARG A 298 -23.75 15.52 2.27
C ARG A 298 -24.29 16.81 2.88
N SER A 299 -23.76 17.23 4.03
CA SER A 299 -24.18 18.43 4.74
C SER A 299 -23.77 19.70 3.97
N ALA A 300 -24.75 20.51 3.55
CA ALA A 300 -24.52 21.76 2.85
C ALA A 300 -23.74 22.78 3.72
N SER A 301 -24.07 22.88 5.00
CA SER A 301 -23.38 23.76 5.93
C SER A 301 -21.91 23.36 6.13
N LEU A 302 -21.65 22.05 6.20
CA LEU A 302 -20.28 21.52 6.31
C LEU A 302 -19.49 21.77 5.03
N ARG A 303 -20.11 21.59 3.83
CA ARG A 303 -19.47 21.93 2.55
C ARG A 303 -19.05 23.41 2.50
N LYS A 304 -19.94 24.35 2.90
CA LYS A 304 -19.63 25.78 2.93
C LYS A 304 -18.40 26.08 3.79
N LYS A 305 -18.32 25.45 4.97
CA LYS A 305 -17.16 25.58 5.87
C LYS A 305 -15.89 24.98 5.24
N LEU A 306 -15.99 23.82 4.59
CA LEU A 306 -14.89 23.15 3.92
C LEU A 306 -14.32 23.97 2.75
N TYR A 307 -15.17 24.53 1.89
CA TYR A 307 -14.71 25.43 0.81
C TYR A 307 -13.96 26.63 1.35
N LYS A 308 -14.47 27.27 2.43
CA LYS A 308 -13.77 28.38 3.09
C LYS A 308 -12.40 27.97 3.65
N MET A 309 -12.30 26.78 4.26
CA MET A 309 -11.04 26.27 4.79
C MET A 309 -10.03 25.87 3.70
N ASN A 310 -10.54 25.25 2.63
CA ASN A 310 -9.67 24.68 1.57
C ASN A 310 -9.11 25.76 0.62
N ARG A 311 -9.78 26.91 0.47
CA ARG A 311 -9.33 28.04 -0.36
C ARG A 311 -8.90 27.64 -1.78
N GLY A 312 -9.60 26.70 -2.41
CA GLY A 312 -9.30 26.21 -3.76
C GLY A 312 -8.15 25.19 -3.85
N ALA A 313 -7.51 24.83 -2.75
CA ALA A 313 -6.41 23.87 -2.76
C ALA A 313 -6.85 22.47 -3.25
N ASN A 314 -5.89 21.69 -3.76
CA ASN A 314 -6.14 20.33 -4.23
C ASN A 314 -6.57 19.40 -3.08
N THR A 315 -7.82 18.92 -3.15
CA THR A 315 -8.37 18.05 -2.11
C THR A 315 -7.75 16.65 -2.08
N LYS A 316 -7.04 16.19 -3.11
CA LYS A 316 -6.36 14.89 -3.11
C LYS A 316 -5.37 14.75 -1.94
N ILE A 317 -4.75 15.87 -1.53
CA ILE A 317 -3.80 15.90 -0.41
C ILE A 317 -4.46 16.14 0.96
N TRP A 318 -5.80 16.17 1.05
CA TRP A 318 -6.53 16.39 2.30
C TRP A 318 -6.23 15.30 3.31
N LYS A 319 -5.65 15.69 4.47
CA LYS A 319 -5.21 14.80 5.56
C LYS A 319 -6.20 14.79 6.73
N SER A 320 -6.80 15.93 7.00
CA SER A 320 -7.71 16.19 8.13
C SER A 320 -9.07 15.47 8.00
N ASN A 321 -9.89 15.51 9.05
CA ASN A 321 -11.31 15.16 8.97
C ASN A 321 -12.13 16.28 8.28
N ALA A 322 -13.47 16.13 8.24
CA ALA A 322 -14.35 17.14 7.63
C ALA A 322 -14.45 18.46 8.39
N ARG A 323 -13.94 18.51 9.63
CA ARG A 323 -13.82 19.76 10.40
C ARG A 323 -12.46 20.44 10.26
N GLY A 324 -11.59 19.91 9.41
CA GLY A 324 -10.23 20.42 9.21
C GLY A 324 -9.30 20.16 10.38
N VAL A 325 -9.51 19.06 11.11
CA VAL A 325 -8.69 18.65 12.27
C VAL A 325 -7.90 17.40 11.89
N ASP A 326 -6.61 17.41 12.18
CA ASP A 326 -5.74 16.23 12.08
C ASP A 326 -6.04 15.29 13.26
N LEU A 327 -6.68 14.14 12.96
CA LEU A 327 -7.08 13.19 13.98
C LEU A 327 -5.89 12.62 14.76
N ASN A 328 -4.70 12.55 14.13
CA ASN A 328 -3.47 12.09 14.77
C ASN A 328 -2.74 13.19 15.56
N ARG A 329 -3.43 14.29 15.84
CA ARG A 329 -3.03 15.38 16.75
C ARG A 329 -4.09 15.67 17.81
N ASN A 330 -5.20 14.89 17.84
CA ASN A 330 -6.38 15.19 18.65
C ASN A 330 -6.53 14.30 19.90
N TYR A 331 -5.56 13.40 20.20
CA TYR A 331 -5.62 12.52 21.38
C TYR A 331 -5.13 13.22 22.66
N PRO A 332 -5.62 12.80 23.87
CA PRO A 332 -5.32 13.44 25.14
C PRO A 332 -3.97 12.99 25.72
N VAL A 333 -2.91 13.17 24.96
CA VAL A 333 -1.53 12.92 25.38
C VAL A 333 -0.68 14.10 25.00
N ARG A 334 -0.12 14.82 25.96
CA ARG A 334 0.65 16.05 25.72
C ARG A 334 -0.01 16.99 24.71
N PHE A 335 -1.33 17.10 24.79
CA PHE A 335 -2.10 17.87 23.82
C PHE A 335 -1.68 19.34 23.83
N ARG A 336 -1.41 19.90 22.66
CA ARG A 336 -1.14 21.30 22.41
C ARG A 336 -1.98 21.83 21.28
N HIS A 337 -2.35 23.10 21.35
CA HIS A 337 -2.90 23.79 20.19
C HIS A 337 -1.81 23.99 19.15
N GLN A 338 -1.99 23.44 17.98
CA GLN A 338 -1.06 23.59 16.87
C GLN A 338 -1.78 23.65 15.54
N GLY A 339 -1.15 24.29 14.58
CA GLY A 339 -1.68 24.44 13.23
C GLY A 339 -2.90 25.36 13.14
N LYS A 340 -3.39 25.53 11.92
CA LYS A 340 -4.66 26.23 11.61
C LYS A 340 -5.63 25.23 11.02
N ARG A 341 -6.94 25.42 11.30
CA ARG A 341 -8.01 24.62 10.74
C ARG A 341 -7.90 24.54 9.21
N GLY A 342 -7.78 23.33 8.66
CA GLY A 342 -7.54 23.17 7.25
C GLY A 342 -7.23 21.73 6.84
N ASN A 343 -6.46 21.58 5.78
CA ASN A 343 -6.16 20.29 5.16
C ASN A 343 -5.24 19.38 6.01
N MET A 344 -4.41 19.92 6.92
CA MET A 344 -3.50 19.13 7.75
C MET A 344 -3.03 19.88 9.01
N GLY A 345 -2.53 19.14 10.01
CA GLY A 345 -1.75 19.64 11.14
C GLY A 345 -2.51 20.34 12.26
N TYR A 346 -3.78 20.68 12.11
CA TYR A 346 -4.56 21.33 13.16
C TYR A 346 -5.01 20.31 14.22
N SER A 347 -4.64 20.53 15.48
CA SER A 347 -4.96 19.62 16.59
C SER A 347 -6.41 19.64 17.07
N GLY A 348 -7.19 20.61 16.62
CA GLY A 348 -8.54 20.87 17.14
C GLY A 348 -8.59 21.86 18.30
N PRO A 349 -9.80 22.28 18.73
CA PRO A 349 -9.95 23.25 19.81
C PRO A 349 -9.65 22.68 21.21
N LYS A 350 -9.69 21.36 21.36
CA LYS A 350 -9.32 20.62 22.57
C LYS A 350 -9.05 19.16 22.24
N ALA A 351 -8.38 18.46 23.12
CA ALA A 351 -8.22 17.01 22.98
C ALA A 351 -9.57 16.32 22.87
N CYS A 352 -9.65 15.30 22.02
CA CYS A 352 -10.87 14.54 21.74
C CYS A 352 -12.07 15.40 21.27
N SER A 353 -11.80 16.54 20.63
CA SER A 353 -12.87 17.38 20.08
C SER A 353 -13.64 16.70 18.95
N GLU A 354 -12.99 15.78 18.22
CA GLU A 354 -13.56 15.15 17.04
C GLU A 354 -14.33 13.86 17.38
N SER A 355 -15.44 13.64 16.69
CA SER A 355 -16.29 12.46 16.87
C SER A 355 -15.54 11.16 16.55
N GLU A 356 -14.72 11.19 15.51
CA GLU A 356 -13.86 10.08 15.11
C GLU A 356 -12.84 9.72 16.21
N THR A 357 -12.17 10.71 16.76
CA THR A 357 -11.22 10.51 17.87
C THR A 357 -11.91 9.91 19.09
N ARG A 358 -13.11 10.43 19.46
CA ARG A 358 -13.88 9.88 20.60
C ARG A 358 -14.32 8.44 20.35
N ALA A 359 -14.74 8.09 19.13
CA ALA A 359 -15.16 6.74 18.78
C ALA A 359 -14.00 5.74 18.92
N ILE A 360 -12.84 6.06 18.33
CA ILE A 360 -11.63 5.22 18.38
C ILE A 360 -11.12 5.08 19.82
N LYS A 361 -11.04 6.21 20.53
CA LYS A 361 -10.67 6.23 21.97
C LYS A 361 -11.62 5.36 22.79
N GLY A 362 -12.94 5.51 22.60
CA GLY A 362 -13.95 4.74 23.32
C GLY A 362 -13.83 3.23 23.10
N LEU A 363 -13.57 2.79 21.85
CA LEU A 363 -13.27 1.38 21.58
C LEU A 363 -11.98 0.95 22.28
N THR A 364 -10.90 1.72 22.15
CA THR A 364 -9.61 1.42 22.78
C THR A 364 -9.76 1.24 24.30
N ASP A 365 -10.52 2.15 24.93
CA ASP A 365 -10.77 2.11 26.39
C ASP A 365 -11.54 0.85 26.80
N ARG A 366 -12.59 0.48 26.06
CA ARG A 366 -13.36 -0.74 26.29
C ARG A 366 -12.49 -2.01 26.13
N LEU A 367 -11.70 -2.07 25.06
CA LEU A 367 -10.81 -3.20 24.82
C LEU A 367 -9.74 -3.32 25.90
N LYS A 368 -9.19 -2.20 26.35
CA LYS A 368 -8.21 -2.20 27.45
C LYS A 368 -8.80 -2.65 28.77
N SER A 369 -9.99 -2.14 29.14
CA SER A 369 -10.59 -2.39 30.46
C SER A 369 -11.31 -3.74 30.54
N ARG A 370 -11.94 -4.20 29.46
CA ARG A 370 -12.84 -5.39 29.49
C ARG A 370 -12.31 -6.58 28.72
N HIS A 371 -11.42 -6.41 27.76
CA HIS A 371 -11.00 -7.43 26.81
C HIS A 371 -9.48 -7.58 26.71
N ASN A 372 -8.73 -7.10 27.72
CA ASN A 372 -7.29 -7.31 27.83
C ASN A 372 -6.52 -7.00 26.52
N LEU A 373 -6.58 -5.75 26.07
CA LEU A 373 -5.90 -5.28 24.87
C LEU A 373 -4.37 -5.50 24.97
N GLN A 374 -3.84 -6.39 24.15
CA GLN A 374 -2.44 -6.81 24.16
C GLN A 374 -1.53 -5.98 23.29
N GLY A 375 -2.07 -5.41 22.20
CA GLY A 375 -1.27 -4.65 21.26
C GLY A 375 -2.11 -3.85 20.29
N VAL A 376 -1.47 -2.83 19.67
CA VAL A 376 -2.07 -1.97 18.65
C VAL A 376 -1.15 -1.88 17.44
N VAL A 377 -1.73 -2.04 16.25
CA VAL A 377 -1.07 -1.78 14.97
C VAL A 377 -1.79 -0.63 14.28
N SER A 378 -1.10 0.49 14.05
CA SER A 378 -1.63 1.63 13.32
C SER A 378 -1.02 1.70 11.93
N TYR A 379 -1.86 1.72 10.89
CA TYR A 379 -1.43 1.85 9.51
C TYR A 379 -1.59 3.28 9.01
N HIS A 380 -0.50 3.82 8.53
CA HIS A 380 -0.34 5.12 7.88
C HIS A 380 0.35 4.98 6.52
N ALA A 381 0.51 6.06 5.81
CA ALA A 381 1.28 6.18 4.57
C ALA A 381 1.84 7.61 4.46
N MET A 382 3.10 7.76 4.08
CA MET A 382 4.00 6.85 3.36
C MET A 382 5.42 6.88 3.94
N GLY A 383 6.26 5.94 3.47
CA GLY A 383 7.70 5.98 3.79
C GLY A 383 8.35 4.58 3.83
N SER A 384 7.56 3.50 3.88
CA SER A 384 8.04 2.14 4.21
C SER A 384 8.85 2.13 5.50
N ILE A 385 8.33 2.78 6.51
CA ILE A 385 8.94 3.02 7.82
C ILE A 385 8.08 2.39 8.91
N ILE A 386 8.72 1.94 9.99
CA ILE A 386 8.05 1.46 11.20
C ILE A 386 8.46 2.30 12.40
N PHE A 387 7.48 2.77 13.15
CA PHE A 387 7.65 3.44 14.44
C PHE A 387 7.30 2.47 15.56
N GLY A 388 8.22 2.36 16.52
CA GLY A 388 8.00 1.66 17.78
C GLY A 388 7.85 2.67 18.92
N GLY A 389 8.50 2.40 20.03
CA GLY A 389 8.61 3.30 21.16
C GLY A 389 9.87 2.97 21.94
N SER A 390 10.46 3.96 22.60
CA SER A 390 11.58 3.76 23.53
C SER A 390 11.30 4.45 24.84
N GLY A 391 11.98 4.05 25.92
CA GLY A 391 11.77 4.61 27.26
C GLY A 391 10.41 4.29 27.88
N LEU A 392 9.70 3.27 27.37
CA LEU A 392 8.39 2.86 27.90
C LEU A 392 8.49 2.08 29.22
N GLY A 393 9.66 1.49 29.48
CA GLY A 393 9.99 0.74 30.66
C GLY A 393 9.40 -0.69 30.74
N GLY A 394 10.12 -1.58 31.41
CA GLY A 394 9.69 -2.90 31.82
C GLY A 394 9.03 -3.78 30.74
N LYS A 395 7.96 -4.46 31.12
CA LYS A 395 7.20 -5.37 30.23
C LYS A 395 6.61 -4.67 29.00
N LEU A 396 6.24 -3.38 29.12
CA LEU A 396 5.69 -2.63 27.99
C LEU A 396 6.73 -2.44 26.89
N GLN A 397 7.95 -2.02 27.24
CA GLN A 397 9.05 -1.89 26.29
C GLN A 397 9.36 -3.24 25.65
N LYS A 398 9.56 -4.31 26.44
CA LYS A 398 9.87 -5.65 25.93
C LYS A 398 8.82 -6.14 24.90
N ASN A 399 7.54 -5.95 25.18
CA ASN A 399 6.47 -6.38 24.28
C ASN A 399 6.36 -5.49 23.05
N THR A 400 6.61 -4.17 23.17
CA THR A 400 6.68 -3.25 22.04
C THR A 400 7.84 -3.63 21.10
N ASP A 401 9.01 -3.92 21.65
CA ASP A 401 10.19 -4.34 20.88
C ASP A 401 9.94 -5.68 20.15
N ARG A 402 9.33 -6.65 20.82
CA ARG A 402 8.98 -7.92 20.18
C ARG A 402 8.05 -7.71 18.98
N LEU A 403 7.01 -6.89 19.14
CA LEU A 403 6.08 -6.55 18.06
C LEU A 403 6.79 -5.78 16.93
N TYR A 404 7.63 -4.82 17.28
CA TYR A 404 8.39 -3.99 16.37
C TYR A 404 9.37 -4.81 15.52
N TYR A 405 10.28 -5.57 16.15
CA TYR A 405 11.31 -6.33 15.45
C TYR A 405 10.72 -7.47 14.61
N GLN A 406 9.67 -8.14 15.09
CA GLN A 406 8.95 -9.12 14.31
C GLN A 406 8.34 -8.51 13.06
N THR A 407 7.67 -7.36 13.19
CA THR A 407 7.05 -6.65 12.08
C THR A 407 8.11 -6.14 11.10
N ARG A 408 9.22 -5.62 11.58
CA ARG A 408 10.34 -5.15 10.74
C ARG A 408 10.91 -6.29 9.90
N ARG A 409 11.10 -7.47 10.46
CA ARG A 409 11.56 -8.67 9.71
C ARG A 409 10.59 -9.07 8.61
N LEU A 410 9.29 -9.02 8.88
CA LEU A 410 8.26 -9.38 7.91
C LEU A 410 8.15 -8.37 6.75
N THR A 411 8.26 -7.10 7.05
CA THR A 411 8.02 -6.02 6.09
C THR A 411 9.27 -5.56 5.36
N GLY A 412 10.45 -5.71 5.98
CA GLY A 412 11.68 -5.09 5.52
C GLY A 412 11.62 -3.55 5.55
N TYR A 413 10.76 -2.98 6.41
CA TYR A 413 10.64 -1.53 6.55
C TYR A 413 11.82 -0.95 7.34
N ALA A 414 12.20 0.29 6.99
CA ALA A 414 13.21 1.01 7.73
C ALA A 414 12.75 1.35 9.15
N SER A 415 13.69 1.44 10.08
CA SER A 415 13.42 1.98 11.41
C SER A 415 13.21 3.49 11.31
N ALA A 416 12.13 3.98 11.88
CA ALA A 416 12.09 5.38 12.28
C ALA A 416 12.83 5.54 13.61
N VAL A 417 13.53 6.66 13.76
CA VAL A 417 14.12 7.05 15.06
C VAL A 417 13.01 7.13 16.09
N SER A 418 13.25 6.60 17.28
CA SER A 418 12.25 6.47 18.32
C SER A 418 11.53 7.79 18.64
N TYR A 419 10.23 7.70 18.84
CA TYR A 419 9.29 8.79 19.12
C TYR A 419 9.47 9.39 20.52
N HIS A 420 10.67 9.85 20.86
CA HIS A 420 10.88 10.60 22.11
C HIS A 420 11.36 12.02 21.89
N SER A 421 11.37 12.50 20.64
CA SER A 421 11.57 13.91 20.47
C SER A 421 10.34 14.67 20.97
N SER A 422 10.57 15.64 21.82
CA SER A 422 9.58 16.59 22.33
C SER A 422 8.82 17.36 21.25
N SER A 423 9.15 17.17 19.98
CA SER A 423 8.68 17.97 18.84
C SER A 423 7.60 17.33 17.96
N GLY A 424 7.37 16.03 18.01
CA GLY A 424 6.48 15.38 17.03
C GLY A 424 5.32 14.56 17.60
N GLY A 425 5.27 14.31 18.89
CA GLY A 425 4.38 13.30 19.47
C GLY A 425 3.10 13.80 20.12
N ASP A 426 2.86 15.09 20.13
CA ASP A 426 1.75 15.66 20.88
C ASP A 426 0.40 15.37 20.23
N GLY A 427 -0.49 14.76 21.00
CA GLY A 427 -1.83 14.41 20.57
C GLY A 427 -1.91 13.23 19.57
N ASN A 428 -0.81 12.49 19.30
CA ASN A 428 -0.87 11.36 18.37
C ASN A 428 -1.35 10.05 19.04
N TYR A 429 -1.90 9.17 18.18
CA TYR A 429 -2.53 7.94 18.64
C TYR A 429 -1.52 6.94 19.23
N LEU A 430 -0.34 6.74 18.61
CA LEU A 430 0.65 5.81 19.13
C LEU A 430 1.15 6.22 20.53
N THR A 431 1.48 7.50 20.71
CA THR A 431 1.89 8.02 22.03
C THR A 431 0.77 7.86 23.06
N TYR A 432 -0.50 8.10 22.68
CA TYR A 432 -1.65 7.85 23.55
C TYR A 432 -1.74 6.39 23.99
N ILE A 433 -1.59 5.45 23.06
CA ILE A 433 -1.60 4.00 23.34
C ILE A 433 -0.48 3.61 24.29
N GLN A 434 0.73 4.07 24.03
CA GLN A 434 1.91 3.64 24.79
C GLN A 434 1.99 4.32 26.17
N ASN A 435 1.80 5.64 26.21
CA ASN A 435 2.06 6.43 27.44
C ASN A 435 0.84 6.49 28.35
N ILE A 436 -0.37 6.56 27.80
CA ILE A 436 -1.60 6.67 28.61
C ILE A 436 -2.26 5.30 28.83
N LYS A 437 -2.38 4.50 27.79
CA LYS A 437 -3.03 3.18 27.89
C LYS A 437 -2.08 2.08 28.33
N ARG A 438 -0.77 2.32 28.30
CA ARG A 438 0.27 1.34 28.64
C ARG A 438 0.08 0.03 27.88
N VAL A 439 -0.16 0.13 26.57
CA VAL A 439 -0.34 -0.97 25.63
C VAL A 439 0.77 -0.96 24.60
N PRO A 440 1.40 -2.10 24.29
CA PRO A 440 2.36 -2.20 23.18
C PRO A 440 1.74 -1.72 21.87
N GLY A 441 2.44 -0.90 21.11
CA GLY A 441 1.92 -0.40 19.84
C GLY A 441 3.02 -0.06 18.85
N ILE A 442 2.67 -0.15 17.56
CA ILE A 442 3.53 0.26 16.46
C ILE A 442 2.72 1.04 15.43
N THR A 443 3.40 1.91 14.70
CA THR A 443 2.86 2.55 13.50
C THR A 443 3.68 2.14 12.29
N LEU A 444 3.01 1.77 11.20
CA LEU A 444 3.62 1.46 9.91
C LEU A 444 3.19 2.51 8.89
N GLU A 445 4.17 3.16 8.27
CA GLU A 445 4.00 4.02 7.10
C GLU A 445 4.18 3.15 5.84
N ILE A 446 3.07 2.71 5.24
CA ILE A 446 3.12 1.85 4.06
C ILE A 446 3.38 2.64 2.78
N GLY A 447 3.94 1.98 1.75
CA GLY A 447 4.24 2.63 0.46
C GLY A 447 5.46 3.55 0.51
N ARG A 448 5.92 3.99 -0.66
CA ARG A 448 7.16 4.78 -0.79
C ARG A 448 7.00 6.03 -1.64
N ILE A 449 6.08 6.01 -2.60
CA ILE A 449 6.14 6.93 -3.74
C ILE A 449 5.47 8.27 -3.42
N THR A 450 4.18 8.24 -3.11
CA THR A 450 3.39 9.45 -2.81
C THR A 450 2.26 9.13 -1.83
N CYS A 451 1.62 10.16 -1.31
CA CYS A 451 0.38 10.01 -0.57
C CYS A 451 -0.67 11.03 -1.09
N PRO A 452 -1.76 10.55 -1.72
CA PRO A 452 -2.20 9.14 -1.88
C PRO A 452 -1.24 8.30 -2.71
N GLY A 453 -1.03 7.03 -2.30
CA GLY A 453 -0.15 6.10 -3.00
C GLY A 453 -0.72 5.67 -4.37
N PRO A 454 0.13 5.44 -5.38
CA PRO A 454 -0.32 4.94 -6.67
C PRO A 454 -0.77 3.48 -6.59
N ALA A 455 -1.83 3.13 -7.31
CA ALA A 455 -2.42 1.79 -7.28
C ALA A 455 -1.44 0.66 -7.63
N TRP A 456 -0.47 0.93 -8.50
CA TRP A 456 0.52 -0.06 -8.92
C TRP A 456 1.51 -0.47 -7.82
N GLU A 457 1.65 0.34 -6.76
CA GLU A 457 2.50 0.01 -5.61
C GLU A 457 1.85 -1.04 -4.68
N TYR A 458 0.53 -1.19 -4.75
CA TYR A 458 -0.23 -2.05 -3.85
C TYR A 458 0.25 -3.52 -3.78
N PRO A 459 0.62 -4.20 -4.87
CA PRO A 459 1.14 -5.57 -4.78
C PRO A 459 2.37 -5.71 -3.88
N SER A 460 3.29 -4.73 -3.92
CA SER A 460 4.46 -4.69 -3.05
C SER A 460 4.07 -4.44 -1.59
N ILE A 461 3.15 -3.50 -1.35
CA ILE A 461 2.59 -3.22 -0.02
C ILE A 461 1.93 -4.48 0.54
N TRP A 462 1.09 -5.15 -0.24
CA TRP A 462 0.42 -6.39 0.15
C TRP A 462 1.41 -7.49 0.50
N LYS A 463 2.38 -7.76 -0.36
CA LYS A 463 3.41 -8.79 -0.13
C LYS A 463 4.10 -8.61 1.22
N ARG A 464 4.42 -7.38 1.59
CA ARG A 464 5.11 -7.04 2.85
C ARG A 464 4.21 -7.09 4.07
N ASN A 465 2.92 -6.71 3.94
CA ASN A 465 2.05 -6.50 5.10
C ASN A 465 1.04 -7.60 5.37
N LYS A 466 0.76 -8.51 4.42
CA LYS A 466 -0.31 -9.52 4.53
C LYS A 466 -0.25 -10.41 5.77
N LEU A 467 0.92 -10.58 6.39
CA LEU A 467 1.13 -11.42 7.56
C LEU A 467 1.38 -10.64 8.86
N VAL A 468 1.43 -9.31 8.83
CA VAL A 468 1.76 -8.49 10.00
C VAL A 468 0.82 -8.75 11.17
N VAL A 469 -0.49 -8.65 10.94
CA VAL A 469 -1.47 -8.72 12.02
C VAL A 469 -1.64 -10.14 12.57
N ILE A 470 -1.63 -11.16 11.72
CA ILE A 470 -1.69 -12.55 12.21
C ILE A 470 -0.43 -12.94 13.02
N ASN A 471 0.74 -12.41 12.67
CA ASN A 471 1.94 -12.62 13.46
C ASN A 471 1.92 -11.83 14.77
N ALA A 472 1.39 -10.60 14.78
CA ALA A 472 1.12 -9.88 16.02
C ALA A 472 0.17 -10.65 16.93
N ALA A 473 -0.90 -11.24 16.37
CA ALA A 473 -1.82 -12.10 17.13
C ALA A 473 -1.12 -13.36 17.68
N LYS A 474 -0.25 -14.02 16.91
CA LYS A 474 0.60 -15.13 17.37
C LYS A 474 1.49 -14.75 18.55
N LEU A 475 1.99 -13.52 18.55
CA LEU A 475 2.89 -13.01 19.59
C LEU A 475 2.20 -12.88 20.94
N PHE A 476 0.91 -12.55 20.95
CA PHE A 476 0.13 -12.19 22.13
C PHE A 476 -0.95 -13.22 22.52
N LYS A 477 -1.17 -14.27 21.71
CA LYS A 477 -2.15 -15.33 21.97
C LYS A 477 -1.97 -16.07 23.30
#